data_93cc39134eb4f548914a335c521e02a2
#
_entry.id   93cc39134eb4f548914a335c521e02a2
#
_cell.length_a   1.000
_cell.length_b   1.000
_cell.length_c   1.000
_cell.angle_alpha   90.00
_cell.angle_beta   90.00
_cell.angle_gamma   90.00
#
_symmetry.space_group_name_H-M   'P 1'
#
loop_
_entity.id
_entity.type
_entity.pdbx_description
1 polymer ?
#
loop_
_entity_poly.entity_id
_entity_poly.type
_entity_poly.pdbx_seq_one_letter_code
_entity_poly.pdbx_strand_id
1 'polypeptide(L)'
;MIRRAPLLLLLLGLALLPGCSMFSAWDGRSSSLTRTGPDPTRDQTAEGLYGAGIEALQAQRYQQAVDYFDRVERDHPYSTWATNAKLMAAYGEYQRNRYTEAIGALDRFIQLHPAHRDIAYAYYLRALCYYEQISDAQRDQRGTEQAMAALQDVVNRYPDTAYARDARLKIDLGRDHLAGKEMNVGRFYQRQKLYGAAIGRFKRVVEDYQTTNHVPEALHRLTEIYLALGLTEEARQTASVLGHNFPGSPWYLDSYALLADDQSLAAPSGERPGFFSRAWNWIF
;
A
#
# COMPACT_ATOMS: atom_id res chain seq x y z
N MET A 1 -0.24 -47.53 38.33
CA MET A 1 -0.80 -48.74 37.69
C MET A 1 -0.48 -48.60 36.22
N ILE A 2 0.69 -49.03 35.73
CA ILE A 2 1.12 -50.36 35.35
C ILE A 2 0.27 -50.93 34.20
N ARG A 3 0.82 -50.97 33.00
CA ARG A 3 1.11 -52.08 32.09
C ARG A 3 1.41 -51.54 30.69
N ARG A 4 2.64 -51.49 30.23
CA ARG A 4 3.57 -52.57 29.70
C ARG A 4 3.06 -53.23 28.43
N ALA A 5 3.88 -53.07 27.42
CA ALA A 5 4.02 -53.63 26.08
C ALA A 5 3.93 -55.17 26.02
N PRO A 6 4.03 -55.85 24.84
CA PRO A 6 5.24 -55.94 24.01
C PRO A 6 4.97 -55.98 22.48
N LEU A 7 5.88 -55.52 21.64
CA LEU A 7 6.96 -56.20 20.92
C LEU A 7 6.59 -57.58 20.31
N LEU A 8 6.50 -57.66 18.99
CA LEU A 8 6.84 -58.88 18.26
C LEU A 8 7.33 -58.56 16.85
N LEU A 9 8.59 -58.85 16.68
CA LEU A 9 9.35 -59.08 15.46
C LEU A 9 8.69 -60.15 14.59
N LEU A 10 8.73 -60.02 13.28
CA LEU A 10 8.97 -61.14 12.40
C LEU A 10 9.70 -60.71 11.13
N LEU A 11 10.81 -61.31 10.99
CA LEU A 11 11.85 -61.30 9.98
C LEU A 11 11.44 -62.08 8.72
N LEU A 12 12.15 -61.78 7.66
CA LEU A 12 12.59 -62.65 6.57
C LEU A 12 11.69 -62.78 5.34
N GLY A 13 12.32 -62.45 4.23
CA GLY A 13 11.86 -62.75 2.89
C GLY A 13 12.80 -62.17 1.82
N LEU A 14 14.08 -62.54 1.91
CA LEU A 14 15.11 -62.32 0.89
C LEU A 14 14.82 -63.26 -0.29
N ALA A 15 14.61 -62.72 -1.50
CA ALA A 15 14.72 -63.48 -2.73
C ALA A 15 15.42 -62.63 -3.79
N LEU A 16 16.71 -62.90 -3.90
CA LEU A 16 17.56 -62.67 -5.05
C LEU A 16 17.09 -63.52 -6.22
N LEU A 17 16.98 -62.94 -7.42
CA LEU A 17 17.41 -63.65 -8.65
C LEU A 17 17.70 -62.61 -9.76
N PRO A 18 18.78 -62.82 -10.53
CA PRO A 18 19.24 -61.96 -11.60
C PRO A 18 18.71 -62.44 -12.96
N GLY A 19 18.58 -61.55 -13.88
CA GLY A 19 18.22 -61.93 -15.26
C GLY A 19 18.56 -60.80 -16.20
N CYS A 20 19.76 -60.75 -16.59
CA CYS A 20 20.35 -60.58 -17.92
C CYS A 20 19.41 -60.22 -19.06
N SER A 21 19.79 -59.11 -19.66
CA SER A 21 20.08 -58.86 -21.07
C SER A 21 19.07 -59.34 -22.11
N MET A 22 18.74 -58.44 -22.98
CA MET A 22 19.10 -58.50 -24.42
C MET A 22 18.39 -57.35 -25.10
N PHE A 23 19.14 -56.34 -25.49
CA PHE A 23 19.50 -56.08 -26.88
C PHE A 23 18.48 -56.57 -27.90
N SER A 24 17.63 -55.70 -28.38
CA SER A 24 17.06 -55.73 -29.71
C SER A 24 16.77 -54.30 -30.10
N ALA A 25 17.67 -53.75 -30.87
CA ALA A 25 17.54 -53.58 -32.31
C ALA A 25 16.40 -52.67 -32.71
N TRP A 26 16.79 -51.44 -32.90
CA TRP A 26 16.64 -50.62 -34.08
C TRP A 26 15.40 -50.97 -34.92
N ASP A 27 14.38 -50.16 -34.74
CA ASP A 27 13.44 -49.95 -35.83
C ASP A 27 13.22 -48.43 -36.00
N GLY A 28 13.77 -47.97 -37.11
CA GLY A 28 13.61 -46.62 -37.57
C GLY A 28 12.17 -46.33 -37.98
N ARG A 29 11.45 -45.67 -37.11
CA ARG A 29 10.30 -44.87 -37.50
C ARG A 29 10.44 -43.48 -36.90
N SER A 30 10.89 -42.58 -37.77
CA SER A 30 10.75 -41.15 -37.63
C SER A 30 9.28 -40.80 -37.44
N SER A 31 8.80 -40.86 -36.20
CA SER A 31 7.65 -40.05 -35.82
C SER A 31 8.19 -38.65 -35.54
N SER A 32 7.98 -37.78 -36.49
CA SER A 32 8.07 -36.34 -36.33
C SER A 32 7.04 -35.90 -35.32
N LEU A 33 7.30 -36.21 -34.04
CA LEU A 33 6.73 -35.45 -32.92
C LEU A 33 7.39 -34.09 -33.01
N THR A 34 6.67 -33.14 -33.56
CA THR A 34 6.94 -31.72 -33.43
C THR A 34 7.17 -31.43 -31.96
N ARG A 35 8.45 -31.47 -31.62
CA ARG A 35 8.96 -31.01 -30.34
C ARG A 35 8.74 -29.50 -30.33
N THR A 36 7.59 -29.07 -29.86
CA THR A 36 7.34 -27.67 -29.46
C THR A 36 8.15 -27.40 -28.18
N GLY A 37 9.45 -27.65 -28.26
CA GLY A 37 10.39 -27.10 -27.30
C GLY A 37 10.74 -25.70 -27.79
N PRO A 38 11.03 -24.74 -26.89
CA PRO A 38 11.46 -23.41 -27.29
C PRO A 38 12.66 -23.54 -28.25
N ASP A 39 12.58 -22.85 -29.39
CA ASP A 39 13.64 -22.80 -30.39
C ASP A 39 14.90 -22.23 -29.75
N PRO A 40 16.00 -22.97 -29.62
CA PRO A 40 17.20 -22.48 -28.94
C PRO A 40 17.85 -21.29 -29.64
N THR A 41 17.48 -21.00 -30.90
CA THR A 41 17.91 -19.79 -31.61
C THR A 41 17.03 -18.59 -31.27
N ARG A 42 15.76 -18.80 -30.97
CA ARG A 42 14.82 -17.75 -30.53
C ARG A 42 15.25 -17.17 -29.19
N ASP A 43 15.73 -18.01 -28.28
CA ASP A 43 16.19 -17.59 -26.94
C ASP A 43 17.52 -16.82 -26.95
N GLN A 44 18.17 -16.71 -28.11
CA GLN A 44 19.44 -15.97 -28.25
C GLN A 44 19.22 -14.52 -28.74
N THR A 45 18.07 -14.19 -29.31
CA THR A 45 17.76 -12.83 -29.78
C THR A 45 17.15 -11.99 -28.68
N ALA A 46 17.37 -10.68 -28.70
CA ALA A 46 16.76 -9.76 -27.74
C ALA A 46 15.23 -9.86 -27.71
N GLU A 47 14.61 -9.97 -28.89
CA GLU A 47 13.16 -10.15 -29.03
C GLU A 47 12.68 -11.49 -28.48
N GLY A 48 13.41 -12.57 -28.77
CA GLY A 48 13.06 -13.90 -28.29
C GLY A 48 13.15 -14.02 -26.77
N LEU A 49 14.23 -13.50 -26.17
CA LEU A 49 14.39 -13.43 -24.72
C LEU A 49 13.31 -12.58 -24.07
N TYR A 50 12.99 -11.41 -24.65
CA TYR A 50 11.93 -10.57 -24.15
C TYR A 50 10.57 -11.27 -24.22
N GLY A 51 10.26 -11.91 -25.35
CA GLY A 51 9.04 -12.72 -25.52
C GLY A 51 8.93 -13.86 -24.50
N ALA A 52 10.01 -14.60 -24.27
CA ALA A 52 10.08 -15.66 -23.25
C ALA A 52 9.85 -15.10 -21.83
N GLY A 53 10.37 -13.90 -21.55
CA GLY A 53 10.10 -13.19 -20.29
C GLY A 53 8.62 -12.86 -20.13
N ILE A 54 7.95 -12.37 -21.16
CA ILE A 54 6.50 -12.09 -21.15
C ILE A 54 5.69 -13.37 -20.95
N GLU A 55 6.02 -14.45 -21.66
CA GLU A 55 5.36 -15.76 -21.49
C GLU A 55 5.52 -16.29 -20.06
N ALA A 56 6.70 -16.10 -19.45
CA ALA A 56 6.95 -16.48 -18.06
C ALA A 56 6.12 -15.62 -17.08
N LEU A 57 5.99 -14.31 -17.32
CA LEU A 57 5.11 -13.43 -16.52
C LEU A 57 3.65 -13.89 -16.58
N GLN A 58 3.13 -14.17 -17.77
CA GLN A 58 1.76 -14.63 -17.96
C GLN A 58 1.50 -15.97 -17.26
N ALA A 59 2.53 -16.83 -17.22
CA ALA A 59 2.50 -18.10 -16.50
C ALA A 59 2.80 -17.94 -14.98
N GLN A 60 2.88 -16.71 -14.45
CA GLN A 60 3.21 -16.37 -13.06
C GLN A 60 4.56 -16.93 -12.58
N ARG A 61 5.45 -17.26 -13.52
CA ARG A 61 6.82 -17.71 -13.24
C ARG A 61 7.76 -16.52 -13.13
N TYR A 62 7.51 -15.67 -12.13
CA TYR A 62 8.11 -14.34 -12.01
C TYR A 62 9.64 -14.35 -11.94
N GLN A 63 10.25 -15.32 -11.21
CA GLN A 63 11.70 -15.45 -11.17
C GLN A 63 12.27 -15.68 -12.56
N GLN A 64 11.69 -16.65 -13.29
CA GLN A 64 12.15 -16.98 -14.63
C GLN A 64 11.98 -15.80 -15.60
N ALA A 65 10.91 -15.01 -15.42
CA ALA A 65 10.69 -13.81 -16.21
C ALA A 65 11.80 -12.77 -15.97
N VAL A 66 12.15 -12.53 -14.71
CA VAL A 66 13.25 -11.62 -14.34
C VAL A 66 14.57 -12.10 -14.96
N ASP A 67 14.87 -13.41 -14.85
CA ASP A 67 16.10 -13.98 -15.43
C ASP A 67 16.17 -13.77 -16.95
N TYR A 68 15.04 -13.87 -17.68
CA TYR A 68 14.99 -13.60 -19.12
C TYR A 68 15.20 -12.11 -19.42
N PHE A 69 14.56 -11.20 -18.69
CA PHE A 69 14.74 -9.77 -18.90
C PHE A 69 16.16 -9.28 -18.56
N ASP A 70 16.76 -9.81 -17.50
CA ASP A 70 18.16 -9.55 -17.15
C ASP A 70 19.12 -10.06 -18.24
N ARG A 71 18.79 -11.17 -18.89
CA ARG A 71 19.57 -11.64 -20.05
C ARG A 71 19.44 -10.69 -21.22
N VAL A 72 18.27 -10.12 -21.50
CA VAL A 72 18.12 -9.11 -22.57
C VAL A 72 19.04 -7.92 -22.29
N GLU A 73 19.09 -7.43 -21.05
CA GLU A 73 19.95 -6.30 -20.68
C GLU A 73 21.44 -6.64 -20.80
N ARG A 74 21.84 -7.82 -20.35
CA ARG A 74 23.24 -8.24 -20.33
C ARG A 74 23.77 -8.59 -21.71
N ASP A 75 23.00 -9.36 -22.49
CA ASP A 75 23.46 -9.95 -23.75
C ASP A 75 23.19 -8.98 -24.93
N HIS A 76 22.21 -8.08 -24.82
CA HIS A 76 21.77 -7.14 -25.84
C HIS A 76 21.55 -5.72 -25.33
N PRO A 77 22.52 -5.07 -24.66
CA PRO A 77 22.34 -3.80 -23.94
C PRO A 77 21.92 -2.63 -24.83
N TYR A 78 22.26 -2.68 -26.12
CA TYR A 78 21.94 -1.63 -27.10
C TYR A 78 20.63 -1.91 -27.88
N SER A 79 19.94 -2.97 -27.57
CA SER A 79 18.69 -3.33 -28.21
C SER A 79 17.58 -2.38 -27.76
N THR A 80 16.61 -2.12 -28.64
CA THR A 80 15.38 -1.40 -28.28
C THR A 80 14.55 -2.14 -27.21
N TRP A 81 14.75 -3.45 -27.10
CA TRP A 81 14.12 -4.31 -26.09
C TRP A 81 14.75 -4.16 -24.70
N ALA A 82 16.05 -3.80 -24.61
CA ALA A 82 16.76 -3.74 -23.34
C ALA A 82 16.12 -2.73 -22.36
N THR A 83 15.72 -1.56 -22.84
CA THR A 83 15.05 -0.57 -21.99
C THR A 83 13.71 -1.06 -21.45
N ASN A 84 12.89 -1.68 -22.32
CA ASN A 84 11.63 -2.27 -21.88
C ASN A 84 11.86 -3.45 -20.92
N ALA A 85 12.89 -4.27 -21.18
CA ALA A 85 13.24 -5.40 -20.32
C ALA A 85 13.59 -4.96 -18.89
N LYS A 86 14.33 -3.83 -18.71
CA LYS A 86 14.60 -3.25 -17.39
C LYS A 86 13.32 -2.95 -16.61
N LEU A 87 12.35 -2.33 -17.26
CA LEU A 87 11.07 -2.02 -16.62
C LEU A 87 10.29 -3.28 -16.27
N MET A 88 10.29 -4.28 -17.17
CA MET A 88 9.59 -5.55 -16.95
C MET A 88 10.29 -6.43 -15.91
N ALA A 89 11.61 -6.37 -15.79
CA ALA A 89 12.35 -7.02 -14.69
C ALA A 89 11.94 -6.43 -13.34
N ALA A 90 11.87 -5.10 -13.24
CA ALA A 90 11.39 -4.42 -12.02
C ALA A 90 9.93 -4.81 -11.68
N TYR A 91 9.06 -4.95 -12.68
CA TYR A 91 7.71 -5.48 -12.49
C TYR A 91 7.72 -6.94 -12.00
N GLY A 92 8.59 -7.78 -12.55
CA GLY A 92 8.78 -9.15 -12.10
C GLY A 92 9.20 -9.24 -10.63
N GLU A 93 10.13 -8.37 -10.19
CA GLU A 93 10.55 -8.28 -8.79
C GLU A 93 9.40 -7.80 -7.88
N TYR A 94 8.60 -6.82 -8.32
CA TYR A 94 7.38 -6.40 -7.62
C TYR A 94 6.41 -7.57 -7.40
N GLN A 95 6.14 -8.36 -8.45
CA GLN A 95 5.25 -9.54 -8.38
C GLN A 95 5.77 -10.64 -7.43
N ARG A 96 7.07 -10.66 -7.15
CA ARG A 96 7.72 -11.56 -6.19
C ARG A 96 7.73 -11.00 -4.77
N ASN A 97 7.10 -9.86 -4.53
CA ASN A 97 7.15 -9.12 -3.27
C ASN A 97 8.59 -8.67 -2.87
N ARG A 98 9.50 -8.58 -3.85
CA ARG A 98 10.86 -8.07 -3.65
C ARG A 98 10.90 -6.57 -3.91
N TYR A 99 10.19 -5.84 -3.06
CA TYR A 99 9.95 -4.42 -3.26
C TYR A 99 11.22 -3.58 -3.23
N THR A 100 12.20 -3.93 -2.39
CA THR A 100 13.48 -3.21 -2.31
C THR A 100 14.26 -3.30 -3.62
N GLU A 101 14.33 -4.49 -4.22
CA GLU A 101 15.00 -4.74 -5.48
C GLU A 101 14.26 -4.03 -6.63
N ALA A 102 12.93 -4.11 -6.63
CA ALA A 102 12.09 -3.42 -7.61
C ALA A 102 12.29 -1.90 -7.53
N ILE A 103 12.31 -1.29 -6.34
CA ILE A 103 12.57 0.15 -6.15
C ILE A 103 13.94 0.52 -6.72
N GLY A 104 14.99 -0.24 -6.38
CA GLY A 104 16.34 0.02 -6.88
C GLY A 104 16.46 -0.07 -8.41
N ALA A 105 15.73 -1.00 -9.04
CA ALA A 105 15.68 -1.13 -10.50
C ALA A 105 14.90 0.04 -11.13
N LEU A 106 13.76 0.43 -10.52
CA LEU A 106 12.93 1.54 -11.00
C LEU A 106 13.63 2.90 -10.84
N ASP A 107 14.35 3.12 -9.75
CA ASP A 107 15.14 4.36 -9.57
C ASP A 107 16.19 4.50 -10.65
N ARG A 108 16.93 3.42 -10.97
CA ARG A 108 17.88 3.41 -12.07
C ARG A 108 17.19 3.65 -13.43
N PHE A 109 16.04 3.00 -13.66
CA PHE A 109 15.28 3.20 -14.89
C PHE A 109 14.83 4.65 -15.07
N ILE A 110 14.25 5.25 -14.04
CA ILE A 110 13.79 6.64 -14.03
C ILE A 110 14.94 7.62 -14.28
N GLN A 111 16.09 7.36 -13.67
CA GLN A 111 17.27 8.22 -13.82
C GLN A 111 17.86 8.14 -15.22
N LEU A 112 17.92 6.94 -15.80
CA LEU A 112 18.57 6.72 -17.10
C LEU A 112 17.63 6.97 -18.30
N HIS A 113 16.32 6.84 -18.11
CA HIS A 113 15.33 6.91 -19.18
C HIS A 113 14.16 7.88 -18.86
N PRO A 114 14.43 9.15 -18.49
CA PRO A 114 13.40 10.09 -18.03
C PRO A 114 12.36 10.44 -19.11
N ALA A 115 12.70 10.28 -20.37
CA ALA A 115 11.81 10.56 -21.52
C ALA A 115 11.13 9.28 -22.07
N HIS A 116 11.22 8.15 -21.36
CA HIS A 116 10.60 6.92 -21.83
C HIS A 116 9.07 7.04 -21.83
N ARG A 117 8.41 6.46 -22.84
CA ARG A 117 6.94 6.51 -22.97
C ARG A 117 6.21 5.98 -21.73
N ASP A 118 6.76 4.96 -21.08
CA ASP A 118 6.18 4.30 -19.90
C ASP A 118 6.77 4.83 -18.58
N ILE A 119 7.36 6.03 -18.59
CA ILE A 119 7.98 6.63 -17.40
C ILE A 119 6.96 6.87 -16.28
N ALA A 120 5.73 7.26 -16.63
CA ALA A 120 4.65 7.43 -15.65
C ALA A 120 4.32 6.12 -14.94
N TYR A 121 4.35 5.00 -15.67
CA TYR A 121 4.19 3.67 -15.08
C TYR A 121 5.35 3.31 -14.14
N ALA A 122 6.60 3.64 -14.50
CA ALA A 122 7.75 3.38 -13.63
C ALA A 122 7.65 4.13 -12.29
N TYR A 123 7.26 5.41 -12.31
CA TYR A 123 6.99 6.17 -11.08
C TYR A 123 5.87 5.56 -10.26
N TYR A 124 4.79 5.16 -10.91
CA TYR A 124 3.64 4.54 -10.25
C TYR A 124 3.99 3.18 -9.63
N LEU A 125 4.70 2.30 -10.36
CA LEU A 125 5.12 1.00 -9.84
C LEU A 125 6.08 1.15 -8.64
N ARG A 126 6.99 2.14 -8.68
CA ARG A 126 7.83 2.49 -7.53
C ARG A 126 6.99 2.91 -6.31
N ALA A 127 5.98 3.75 -6.53
CA ALA A 127 5.07 4.17 -5.46
C ALA A 127 4.26 2.99 -4.91
N LEU A 128 3.83 2.05 -5.76
CA LEU A 128 3.21 0.81 -5.32
C LEU A 128 4.14 -0.04 -4.45
N CYS A 129 5.43 -0.14 -4.81
CA CYS A 129 6.40 -0.87 -4.00
C CYS A 129 6.49 -0.31 -2.58
N TYR A 130 6.44 1.02 -2.39
CA TYR A 130 6.37 1.62 -1.05
C TYR A 130 5.02 1.35 -0.38
N TYR A 131 3.93 1.41 -1.13
CA TYR A 131 2.59 1.22 -0.61
C TYR A 131 2.37 -0.22 -0.09
N GLU A 132 2.81 -1.23 -0.83
CA GLU A 132 2.69 -2.65 -0.44
C GLU A 132 3.57 -3.02 0.78
N GLN A 133 4.58 -2.23 1.08
CA GLN A 133 5.41 -2.41 2.28
C GLN A 133 4.76 -1.87 3.56
N ILE A 134 3.62 -1.19 3.46
CA ILE A 134 2.87 -0.75 4.64
C ILE A 134 2.25 -1.99 5.30
N SER A 135 2.95 -2.58 6.25
CA SER A 135 2.47 -3.77 6.98
C SER A 135 1.35 -3.46 7.98
N ASP A 136 1.41 -2.29 8.60
CA ASP A 136 0.42 -1.77 9.53
C ASP A 136 0.51 -0.25 9.57
N ALA A 137 -0.44 0.42 8.93
CA ALA A 137 -0.53 1.89 8.89
C ALA A 137 -0.62 2.52 10.30
N GLN A 138 -1.12 1.76 11.29
CA GLN A 138 -1.18 2.22 12.67
C GLN A 138 0.19 2.18 13.37
N ARG A 139 1.09 1.33 12.91
CA ARG A 139 2.38 1.09 13.55
C ARG A 139 3.53 1.79 12.83
N ASP A 140 3.57 1.73 11.50
CA ASP A 140 4.62 2.33 10.67
C ASP A 140 4.14 3.60 9.96
N GLN A 141 4.20 4.72 10.68
CA GLN A 141 3.82 6.02 10.13
C GLN A 141 4.81 6.49 9.04
N ARG A 142 6.12 6.22 9.22
CA ARG A 142 7.14 6.66 8.26
C ARG A 142 6.99 5.97 6.90
N GLY A 143 6.75 4.66 6.89
CA GLY A 143 6.50 3.91 5.65
C GLY A 143 5.26 4.42 4.92
N THR A 144 4.18 4.70 5.67
CA THR A 144 2.95 5.27 5.10
C THR A 144 3.19 6.66 4.49
N GLU A 145 3.88 7.55 5.20
CA GLU A 145 4.22 8.90 4.70
C GLU A 145 5.08 8.82 3.43
N GLN A 146 6.05 7.91 3.39
CA GLN A 146 6.92 7.69 2.22
C GLN A 146 6.13 7.18 1.01
N ALA A 147 5.23 6.23 1.20
CA ALA A 147 4.35 5.73 0.15
C ALA A 147 3.44 6.84 -0.40
N MET A 148 2.84 7.63 0.50
CA MET A 148 1.98 8.76 0.11
C MET A 148 2.76 9.83 -0.65
N ALA A 149 3.99 10.17 -0.23
CA ALA A 149 4.85 11.11 -0.96
C ALA A 149 5.18 10.60 -2.37
N ALA A 150 5.49 9.31 -2.51
CA ALA A 150 5.76 8.70 -3.82
C ALA A 150 4.51 8.69 -4.73
N LEU A 151 3.32 8.40 -4.19
CA LEU A 151 2.06 8.48 -4.92
C LEU A 151 1.72 9.92 -5.33
N GLN A 152 1.97 10.89 -4.43
CA GLN A 152 1.77 12.32 -4.73
C GLN A 152 2.70 12.80 -5.85
N ASP A 153 3.92 12.27 -5.92
CA ASP A 153 4.86 12.59 -7.01
C ASP A 153 4.32 12.12 -8.37
N VAL A 154 3.64 10.95 -8.42
CA VAL A 154 2.95 10.47 -9.63
C VAL A 154 1.83 11.43 -10.04
N VAL A 155 1.01 11.86 -9.09
CA VAL A 155 -0.13 12.77 -9.34
C VAL A 155 0.36 14.12 -9.87
N ASN A 156 1.45 14.64 -9.30
CA ASN A 156 1.99 15.95 -9.67
C ASN A 156 2.68 15.94 -11.05
N ARG A 157 3.40 14.86 -11.37
CA ARG A 157 4.16 14.77 -12.63
C ARG A 157 3.31 14.32 -13.81
N TYR A 158 2.32 13.46 -13.57
CA TYR A 158 1.54 12.80 -14.64
C TYR A 158 0.04 12.87 -14.37
N PRO A 159 -0.55 14.08 -14.15
CA PRO A 159 -1.90 14.26 -13.60
C PRO A 159 -3.02 13.64 -14.45
N ASP A 160 -2.82 13.55 -15.78
CA ASP A 160 -3.84 13.10 -16.73
C ASP A 160 -3.83 11.58 -16.97
N THR A 161 -2.92 10.86 -16.33
CA THR A 161 -2.78 9.40 -16.52
C THR A 161 -3.77 8.60 -15.67
N ALA A 162 -4.05 7.36 -16.09
CA ALA A 162 -4.78 6.40 -15.27
C ALA A 162 -4.05 6.12 -13.94
N TYR A 163 -2.72 6.13 -13.97
CA TYR A 163 -1.87 5.94 -12.79
C TYR A 163 -2.07 7.03 -11.74
N ALA A 164 -2.20 8.30 -12.17
CA ALA A 164 -2.47 9.39 -11.25
C ALA A 164 -3.88 9.30 -10.63
N ARG A 165 -4.88 8.82 -11.37
CA ARG A 165 -6.23 8.59 -10.82
C ARG A 165 -6.22 7.54 -9.72
N ASP A 166 -5.56 6.41 -9.96
CA ASP A 166 -5.43 5.36 -8.96
C ASP A 166 -4.57 5.81 -7.76
N ALA A 167 -3.48 6.56 -8.02
CA ALA A 167 -2.65 7.12 -6.97
C ALA A 167 -3.43 8.05 -6.03
N ARG A 168 -4.35 8.89 -6.55
CA ARG A 168 -5.23 9.72 -5.71
C ARG A 168 -6.09 8.89 -4.77
N LEU A 169 -6.72 7.82 -5.28
CA LEU A 169 -7.53 6.92 -4.44
C LEU A 169 -6.69 6.28 -3.32
N LYS A 170 -5.47 5.85 -3.63
CA LYS A 170 -4.56 5.28 -2.63
C LYS A 170 -4.09 6.32 -1.61
N ILE A 171 -3.88 7.57 -2.01
CA ILE A 171 -3.56 8.68 -1.12
C ILE A 171 -4.72 8.93 -0.15
N ASP A 172 -5.95 9.00 -0.66
CA ASP A 172 -7.13 9.24 0.16
C ASP A 172 -7.32 8.11 1.19
N LEU A 173 -7.14 6.85 0.77
CA LEU A 173 -7.18 5.71 1.67
C LEU A 173 -6.06 5.77 2.73
N GLY A 174 -4.84 6.12 2.34
CA GLY A 174 -3.72 6.29 3.27
C GLY A 174 -3.98 7.40 4.29
N ARG A 175 -4.55 8.53 3.86
CA ARG A 175 -4.94 9.63 4.75
C ARG A 175 -6.02 9.21 5.75
N ASP A 176 -7.01 8.46 5.29
CA ASP A 176 -8.06 7.94 6.16
C ASP A 176 -7.51 7.00 7.24
N HIS A 177 -6.58 6.12 6.89
CA HIS A 177 -5.90 5.26 7.86
C HIS A 177 -5.08 6.04 8.88
N LEU A 178 -4.34 7.08 8.46
CA LEU A 178 -3.57 7.94 9.37
C LEU A 178 -4.49 8.74 10.30
N ALA A 179 -5.57 9.31 9.77
CA ALA A 179 -6.60 9.97 10.57
C ALA A 179 -7.22 9.04 11.60
N GLY A 180 -7.58 7.82 11.20
CA GLY A 180 -8.11 6.79 12.08
C GLY A 180 -7.16 6.44 13.23
N LYS A 181 -5.85 6.40 12.97
CA LYS A 181 -4.83 6.24 14.02
C LYS A 181 -4.84 7.39 15.02
N GLU A 182 -4.81 8.65 14.54
CA GLU A 182 -4.85 9.83 15.42
C GLU A 182 -6.15 9.82 16.24
N MET A 183 -7.28 9.46 15.64
CA MET A 183 -8.56 9.28 16.35
C MET A 183 -8.48 8.23 17.45
N ASN A 184 -7.89 7.07 17.19
CA ASN A 184 -7.74 6.01 18.19
C ASN A 184 -6.89 6.45 19.38
N VAL A 185 -5.78 7.13 19.11
CA VAL A 185 -4.91 7.68 20.15
C VAL A 185 -5.61 8.80 20.92
N GLY A 186 -6.33 9.69 20.21
CA GLY A 186 -7.12 10.76 20.82
C GLY A 186 -8.19 10.22 21.79
N ARG A 187 -8.98 9.22 21.33
CA ARG A 187 -9.98 8.52 22.15
C ARG A 187 -9.37 7.82 23.37
N PHE A 188 -8.17 7.24 23.22
CA PHE A 188 -7.45 6.66 24.36
C PHE A 188 -7.12 7.72 25.41
N TYR A 189 -6.52 8.86 25.02
CA TYR A 189 -6.20 9.95 25.95
C TYR A 189 -7.44 10.57 26.57
N GLN A 190 -8.53 10.75 25.81
CA GLN A 190 -9.79 11.27 26.32
C GLN A 190 -10.35 10.36 27.44
N ARG A 191 -10.38 9.03 27.25
CA ARG A 191 -10.80 8.07 28.28
C ARG A 191 -9.94 8.15 29.55
N GLN A 192 -8.66 8.45 29.40
CA GLN A 192 -7.75 8.67 30.53
C GLN A 192 -7.84 10.07 31.14
N LYS A 193 -8.74 10.93 30.64
CA LYS A 193 -8.90 12.32 31.04
C LYS A 193 -7.64 13.19 30.82
N LEU A 194 -6.74 12.74 29.95
CA LEU A 194 -5.55 13.47 29.51
C LEU A 194 -5.94 14.42 28.37
N TYR A 195 -6.79 15.38 28.69
CA TYR A 195 -7.49 16.23 27.70
C TYR A 195 -6.54 17.02 26.79
N GLY A 196 -5.43 17.57 27.34
CA GLY A 196 -4.47 18.30 26.51
C GLY A 196 -3.84 17.43 25.41
N ALA A 197 -3.52 16.17 25.73
CA ALA A 197 -2.99 15.22 24.75
C ALA A 197 -4.06 14.81 23.72
N ALA A 198 -5.31 14.58 24.18
CA ALA A 198 -6.43 14.25 23.30
C ALA A 198 -6.74 15.38 22.31
N ILE A 199 -6.78 16.63 22.78
CA ILE A 199 -6.99 17.82 21.94
C ILE A 199 -5.95 17.89 20.82
N GLY A 200 -4.65 17.68 21.14
CA GLY A 200 -3.61 17.70 20.12
C GLY A 200 -3.79 16.63 19.03
N ARG A 201 -4.33 15.46 19.39
CA ARG A 201 -4.61 14.39 18.42
C ARG A 201 -5.82 14.69 17.54
N PHE A 202 -6.92 15.13 18.12
CA PHE A 202 -8.13 15.48 17.37
C PHE A 202 -7.93 16.71 16.48
N LYS A 203 -7.18 17.72 16.97
CA LYS A 203 -6.80 18.88 16.13
C LYS A 203 -6.02 18.47 14.91
N ARG A 204 -5.05 17.55 15.05
CA ARG A 204 -4.30 17.03 13.91
C ARG A 204 -5.21 16.39 12.86
N VAL A 205 -6.28 15.68 13.29
CA VAL A 205 -7.25 15.13 12.32
C VAL A 205 -7.96 16.25 11.56
N VAL A 206 -8.35 17.32 12.25
CA VAL A 206 -9.05 18.45 11.63
C VAL A 206 -8.13 19.28 10.73
N GLU A 207 -6.84 19.40 11.06
CA GLU A 207 -5.88 20.25 10.37
C GLU A 207 -5.19 19.52 9.19
N ASP A 208 -4.75 18.27 9.41
CA ASP A 208 -3.93 17.54 8.43
C ASP A 208 -4.74 16.57 7.54
N TYR A 209 -5.95 16.16 7.99
CA TYR A 209 -6.75 15.11 7.33
C TYR A 209 -8.19 15.56 7.03
N GLN A 210 -8.34 16.78 6.55
CA GLN A 210 -9.63 17.48 6.35
C GLN A 210 -10.62 16.75 5.45
N THR A 211 -10.14 15.94 4.50
CA THR A 211 -10.95 15.22 3.52
C THR A 211 -11.44 13.86 4.02
N THR A 212 -11.05 13.45 5.23
CA THR A 212 -11.38 12.13 5.76
C THR A 212 -12.72 12.10 6.49
N ASN A 213 -13.33 10.91 6.56
CA ASN A 213 -14.58 10.68 7.27
C ASN A 213 -14.44 10.83 8.81
N HIS A 214 -13.23 11.02 9.31
CA HIS A 214 -12.93 11.15 10.73
C HIS A 214 -13.11 12.58 11.27
N VAL A 215 -13.13 13.58 10.41
CA VAL A 215 -13.22 14.99 10.82
C VAL A 215 -14.47 15.32 11.64
N PRO A 216 -15.69 14.88 11.26
CA PRO A 216 -16.89 15.15 12.05
C PRO A 216 -16.79 14.60 13.48
N GLU A 217 -16.28 13.36 13.65
CA GLU A 217 -16.07 12.79 14.99
C GLU A 217 -15.01 13.59 15.75
N ALA A 218 -13.90 13.97 15.11
CA ALA A 218 -12.84 14.75 15.77
C ALA A 218 -13.35 16.07 16.32
N LEU A 219 -14.16 16.79 15.53
CA LEU A 219 -14.81 18.04 15.98
C LEU A 219 -15.77 17.80 17.15
N HIS A 220 -16.57 16.75 17.09
CA HIS A 220 -17.44 16.38 18.20
C HIS A 220 -16.64 16.09 19.48
N ARG A 221 -15.58 15.27 19.39
CA ARG A 221 -14.72 14.94 20.55
C ARG A 221 -14.02 16.17 21.12
N LEU A 222 -13.62 17.12 20.28
CA LEU A 222 -13.10 18.41 20.74
C LEU A 222 -14.17 19.19 21.51
N THR A 223 -15.41 19.23 21.01
CA THR A 223 -16.55 19.88 21.69
C THR A 223 -16.78 19.27 23.08
N GLU A 224 -16.84 17.92 23.19
CA GLU A 224 -16.95 17.22 24.47
C GLU A 224 -15.84 17.61 25.46
N ILE A 225 -14.60 17.64 25.00
CA ILE A 225 -13.44 17.94 25.84
C ILE A 225 -13.45 19.40 26.29
N TYR A 226 -13.77 20.32 25.39
CA TYR A 226 -13.85 21.74 25.74
C TYR A 226 -14.94 22.00 26.77
N LEU A 227 -16.12 21.38 26.66
CA LEU A 227 -17.17 21.44 27.68
C LEU A 227 -16.69 20.85 29.02
N ALA A 228 -16.02 19.70 29.00
CA ALA A 228 -15.48 19.08 30.21
C ALA A 228 -14.41 19.94 30.92
N LEU A 229 -13.74 20.82 30.18
CA LEU A 229 -12.78 21.80 30.71
C LEU A 229 -13.40 23.16 31.08
N GLY A 230 -14.71 23.34 30.86
CA GLY A 230 -15.39 24.62 31.06
C GLY A 230 -15.06 25.69 29.99
N LEU A 231 -14.47 25.26 28.86
CA LEU A 231 -14.11 26.12 27.72
C LEU A 231 -15.31 26.21 26.76
N THR A 232 -16.39 26.83 27.22
CA THR A 232 -17.69 26.79 26.52
C THR A 232 -17.68 27.53 25.19
N GLU A 233 -16.86 28.58 25.06
CA GLU A 233 -16.73 29.34 23.82
C GLU A 233 -16.03 28.54 22.73
N GLU A 234 -14.95 27.86 23.07
CA GLU A 234 -14.22 26.95 22.17
C GLU A 234 -15.09 25.73 21.75
N ALA A 235 -15.90 25.23 22.69
CA ALA A 235 -16.87 24.16 22.40
C ALA A 235 -17.92 24.62 21.39
N ARG A 236 -18.47 25.84 21.57
CA ARG A 236 -19.48 26.42 20.68
C ARG A 236 -18.91 26.67 19.28
N GLN A 237 -17.69 27.22 19.21
CA GLN A 237 -17.02 27.47 17.94
C GLN A 237 -16.75 26.15 17.18
N THR A 238 -16.25 25.13 17.88
CA THR A 238 -15.97 23.82 17.27
C THR A 238 -17.25 23.15 16.76
N ALA A 239 -18.34 23.21 17.54
CA ALA A 239 -19.64 22.68 17.11
C ALA A 239 -20.24 23.49 15.95
N SER A 240 -19.99 24.80 15.89
CA SER A 240 -20.43 25.63 14.76
C SER A 240 -19.71 25.25 13.46
N VAL A 241 -18.41 24.96 13.53
CA VAL A 241 -17.63 24.43 12.41
C VAL A 241 -18.20 23.09 11.95
N LEU A 242 -18.51 22.20 12.90
CA LEU A 242 -19.13 20.90 12.61
C LEU A 242 -20.50 21.06 11.94
N GLY A 243 -21.35 21.95 12.46
CA GLY A 243 -22.69 22.20 11.90
C GLY A 243 -22.65 22.86 10.53
N HIS A 244 -21.69 23.73 10.27
CA HIS A 244 -21.54 24.40 8.99
C HIS A 244 -21.06 23.43 7.89
N ASN A 245 -20.03 22.64 8.18
CA ASN A 245 -19.40 21.78 7.18
C ASN A 245 -20.06 20.40 7.05
N PHE A 246 -20.69 19.91 8.12
CA PHE A 246 -21.24 18.55 8.18
C PHE A 246 -22.67 18.54 8.79
N PRO A 247 -23.62 19.30 8.24
CA PRO A 247 -24.95 19.49 8.85
C PRO A 247 -25.78 18.20 8.95
N GLY A 248 -25.47 17.19 8.11
CA GLY A 248 -26.14 15.87 8.12
C GLY A 248 -25.43 14.83 8.99
N SER A 249 -24.36 15.19 9.70
CA SER A 249 -23.61 14.24 10.51
C SER A 249 -24.32 13.95 11.84
N PRO A 250 -24.42 12.68 12.29
CA PRO A 250 -24.90 12.34 13.61
C PRO A 250 -24.09 13.04 14.72
N TRP A 251 -22.79 13.22 14.51
CA TRP A 251 -21.92 13.93 15.44
C TRP A 251 -22.30 15.39 15.66
N TYR A 252 -22.92 16.03 14.66
CA TYR A 252 -23.46 17.38 14.82
C TYR A 252 -24.66 17.40 15.77
N LEU A 253 -25.59 16.46 15.63
CA LEU A 253 -26.75 16.35 16.49
C LEU A 253 -26.35 16.10 17.95
N ASP A 254 -25.37 15.22 18.17
CA ASP A 254 -24.83 14.93 19.49
C ASP A 254 -24.15 16.16 20.10
N SER A 255 -23.34 16.89 19.32
CA SER A 255 -22.70 18.14 19.78
C SER A 255 -23.72 19.23 20.13
N TYR A 256 -24.77 19.34 19.31
CA TYR A 256 -25.85 20.30 19.58
C TYR A 256 -26.60 19.96 20.86
N ALA A 257 -26.93 18.70 21.10
CA ALA A 257 -27.57 18.25 22.33
C ALA A 257 -26.72 18.57 23.58
N LEU A 258 -25.42 18.29 23.53
CA LEU A 258 -24.49 18.62 24.62
C LEU A 258 -24.46 20.11 24.93
N LEU A 259 -24.48 20.97 23.92
CA LEU A 259 -24.49 22.43 24.09
C LEU A 259 -25.83 22.95 24.60
N ALA A 260 -26.94 22.33 24.24
CA ALA A 260 -28.27 22.69 24.71
C ALA A 260 -28.50 22.30 26.18
N ASP A 261 -27.94 21.18 26.63
CA ASP A 261 -28.04 20.70 28.01
C ASP A 261 -27.13 21.49 28.98
N ASP A 262 -26.08 22.16 28.49
CA ASP A 262 -25.20 22.96 29.32
C ASP A 262 -25.86 24.31 29.65
N GLN A 263 -26.56 24.37 30.79
CA GLN A 263 -27.23 25.61 31.29
C GLN A 263 -26.27 26.78 31.49
N SER A 264 -24.95 26.56 31.54
CA SER A 264 -23.94 27.63 31.62
C SER A 264 -23.84 28.45 30.31
N LEU A 265 -24.39 27.92 29.20
CA LEU A 265 -24.41 28.55 27.87
C LEU A 265 -25.58 29.56 27.70
N ALA A 266 -26.51 29.62 28.65
CA ALA A 266 -27.69 30.49 28.58
C ALA A 266 -27.39 31.98 28.86
N ALA A 267 -26.16 32.35 29.25
CA ALA A 267 -25.76 33.73 29.46
C ALA A 267 -25.05 34.28 28.20
N PRO A 268 -25.44 35.46 27.67
CA PRO A 268 -24.78 36.09 26.54
C PRO A 268 -23.37 36.55 26.96
N SER A 269 -22.34 35.83 26.57
CA SER A 269 -20.95 36.24 26.72
C SER A 269 -20.60 37.24 25.64
N GLY A 270 -20.11 38.44 26.06
CA GLY A 270 -19.66 39.48 25.14
C GLY A 270 -18.56 39.00 24.21
N GLU A 271 -18.65 39.41 22.97
CA GLU A 271 -17.81 39.08 21.85
C GLU A 271 -16.32 39.28 22.12
N ARG A 272 -15.59 38.15 22.24
CA ARG A 272 -14.15 38.12 21.97
C ARG A 272 -13.88 37.08 20.90
N PRO A 273 -13.34 37.46 19.73
CA PRO A 273 -13.00 36.49 18.69
C PRO A 273 -11.94 35.52 19.24
N GLY A 274 -12.32 34.29 19.45
CA GLY A 274 -11.44 33.22 19.95
C GLY A 274 -10.27 32.91 19.00
N PHE A 275 -9.24 32.34 19.54
CA PHE A 275 -8.01 31.96 18.80
C PHE A 275 -8.30 31.18 17.53
N PHE A 276 -9.34 30.35 17.51
CA PHE A 276 -9.69 29.49 16.37
C PHE A 276 -10.31 30.23 15.19
N SER A 277 -11.05 31.30 15.39
CA SER A 277 -11.57 32.12 14.28
C SER A 277 -10.44 32.76 13.47
N ARG A 278 -9.32 33.06 14.15
CA ARG A 278 -8.11 33.58 13.50
C ARG A 278 -7.32 32.50 12.77
N ALA A 279 -7.21 31.31 13.34
CA ALA A 279 -6.53 30.17 12.70
C ALA A 279 -7.32 29.64 11.48
N TRP A 280 -8.66 29.58 11.59
CA TRP A 280 -9.52 29.12 10.51
C TRP A 280 -9.49 30.05 9.28
N ASN A 281 -9.55 31.39 9.50
CA ASN A 281 -9.40 32.35 8.42
C ASN A 281 -8.00 32.43 7.81
N TRP A 282 -7.01 31.76 8.43
CA TRP A 282 -5.65 31.65 7.89
C TRP A 282 -5.44 30.36 7.08
N ILE A 283 -6.30 29.34 7.26
CA ILE A 283 -6.23 28.03 6.61
C ILE A 283 -7.16 27.95 5.38
N PHE A 284 -8.21 28.76 5.30
CA PHE A 284 -9.18 28.89 4.21
C PHE A 284 -9.24 30.34 3.70
#